data_b4ab197aae7efe51907989928266a0a3
#
_entry.id   b4ab197aae7efe51907989928266a0a3
#
_cell.length_a   1.000
_cell.length_b   1.000
_cell.length_c   1.000
_cell.angle_alpha   90.00
_cell.angle_beta   90.00
_cell.angle_gamma   90.00
#
_symmetry.space_group_name_H-M   'P 1'
#
loop_
_entity.id
_entity.type
_entity.pdbx_description
1 polymer ?
#
loop_
_entity_poly.entity_id
_entity_poly.type
_entity_poly.pdbx_seq_one_letter_code
_entity_poly.pdbx_strand_id
1 'polypeptide(L)'
;MLAKPFVNPESAFSGSGYYFYDLNAKVNWRASAKNQFYLSGYFGRDVFDFRSSASNFGSRIPWGNATVTARWNHVISDKAFLTTTATYSDYEFAFEARQDSFTFGFRSGIDDRGLKTRLTLYPNVRHTIRAGMEYTYHTFLPTEFYATSNNVDFDLGEAIRTRSHELALYVEDEFDVSDALRINAGLRWSGFVQTGPFTRYVPPEESDPLASTQEPEEIRYSSGDIVAAYGLFDGSISGLEPRLSMRLKTGPRSSFKAGFGRNLQYIH
;
A
#
# COMPACT_ATOMS: atom_id res chain seq x y z
N MET A 1 -20.73 3.85 -19.26
CA MET A 1 -21.85 4.35 -20.12
C MET A 1 -23.25 4.10 -19.57
N LEU A 2 -23.40 3.57 -18.38
CA LEU A 2 -24.73 3.25 -17.79
C LEU A 2 -25.59 4.45 -17.38
N ALA A 3 -25.00 5.62 -17.17
CA ALA A 3 -25.74 6.82 -16.76
C ALA A 3 -26.28 7.69 -17.90
N LYS A 4 -25.82 7.52 -19.15
CA LYS A 4 -26.26 8.32 -20.31
C LYS A 4 -27.77 8.34 -20.55
N PRO A 5 -28.54 7.23 -20.36
CA PRO A 5 -29.99 7.26 -20.58
C PRO A 5 -30.77 8.09 -19.55
N PHE A 6 -30.15 8.49 -18.45
CA PHE A 6 -30.80 9.22 -17.35
C PHE A 6 -30.42 10.69 -17.28
N VAL A 7 -29.50 11.15 -18.15
CA VAL A 7 -29.07 12.55 -18.20
C VAL A 7 -29.88 13.27 -19.29
N ASN A 8 -30.59 14.35 -18.91
CA ASN A 8 -31.28 15.20 -19.88
C ASN A 8 -30.29 15.71 -20.94
N PRO A 9 -30.52 15.50 -22.25
CA PRO A 9 -29.64 15.96 -23.32
C PRO A 9 -29.38 17.49 -23.32
N GLU A 10 -30.33 18.28 -22.77
CA GLU A 10 -30.19 19.73 -22.63
C GLU A 10 -29.47 20.15 -21.34
N SER A 11 -29.11 19.20 -20.48
CA SER A 11 -28.34 19.48 -19.25
C SER A 11 -26.93 19.97 -19.58
N ALA A 12 -26.42 20.93 -18.81
CA ALA A 12 -25.02 21.34 -18.86
C ALA A 12 -24.01 20.18 -18.67
N PHE A 13 -24.48 19.05 -18.20
CA PHE A 13 -23.69 17.84 -17.93
C PHE A 13 -23.84 16.75 -18.98
N SER A 14 -24.55 17.01 -20.10
CA SER A 14 -24.86 16.00 -21.12
C SER A 14 -23.62 15.36 -21.77
N GLY A 15 -22.47 16.04 -21.74
CA GLY A 15 -21.16 15.53 -22.19
C GLY A 15 -20.39 14.68 -21.19
N SER A 16 -20.89 14.56 -19.94
CA SER A 16 -20.18 13.86 -18.87
C SER A 16 -20.36 12.35 -18.97
N GLY A 17 -19.38 11.60 -18.49
CA GLY A 17 -19.41 10.14 -18.51
C GLY A 17 -18.53 9.51 -17.45
N TYR A 18 -18.85 8.27 -17.13
CA TYR A 18 -18.03 7.41 -16.31
C TYR A 18 -17.88 6.07 -17.03
N TYR A 19 -16.65 5.57 -17.07
CA TYR A 19 -16.39 4.22 -17.56
C TYR A 19 -15.27 3.57 -16.74
N PHE A 20 -15.33 2.26 -16.69
CA PHE A 20 -14.28 1.45 -16.08
C PHE A 20 -14.03 0.22 -16.93
N TYR A 21 -12.87 -0.34 -16.75
CA TYR A 21 -12.52 -1.66 -17.26
C TYR A 21 -11.55 -2.33 -16.32
N ASP A 22 -11.66 -3.64 -16.20
CA ASP A 22 -10.76 -4.47 -15.42
C ASP A 22 -10.40 -5.76 -16.16
N LEU A 23 -9.25 -6.29 -15.81
CA LEU A 23 -8.75 -7.56 -16.29
C LEU A 23 -8.19 -8.35 -15.11
N ASN A 24 -8.67 -9.59 -14.95
CA ASN A 24 -8.16 -10.53 -13.97
C ASN A 24 -7.63 -11.77 -14.69
N ALA A 25 -6.43 -12.22 -14.30
CA ALA A 25 -5.86 -13.47 -14.79
C ALA A 25 -5.25 -14.25 -13.63
N LYS A 26 -5.39 -15.60 -13.68
CA LYS A 26 -4.79 -16.48 -12.69
C LYS A 26 -4.33 -17.78 -13.34
N VAL A 27 -3.09 -18.17 -13.06
CA VAL A 27 -2.50 -19.43 -13.48
C VAL A 27 -2.05 -20.20 -12.24
N ASN A 28 -2.37 -21.48 -12.18
CA ASN A 28 -1.92 -22.40 -11.15
C ASN A 28 -1.13 -23.53 -11.84
N TRP A 29 0.06 -23.79 -11.33
CA TRP A 29 0.90 -24.85 -11.86
C TRP A 29 1.45 -25.73 -10.74
N ARG A 30 1.11 -27.01 -10.77
CA ARG A 30 1.66 -28.03 -9.88
C ARG A 30 2.89 -28.64 -10.56
N ALA A 31 4.08 -28.12 -10.22
CA ALA A 31 5.33 -28.61 -10.79
C ALA A 31 5.73 -29.99 -10.23
N SER A 32 5.33 -30.31 -8.98
CA SER A 32 5.52 -31.61 -8.35
C SER A 32 4.55 -31.81 -7.19
N ALA A 33 4.59 -32.98 -6.54
CA ALA A 33 3.81 -33.22 -5.31
C ALA A 33 4.18 -32.25 -4.17
N LYS A 34 5.41 -31.68 -4.19
CA LYS A 34 5.91 -30.77 -3.16
C LYS A 34 5.93 -29.30 -3.58
N ASN A 35 5.76 -28.99 -4.87
CA ASN A 35 5.90 -27.63 -5.39
C ASN A 35 4.69 -27.20 -6.18
N GLN A 36 4.07 -26.10 -5.75
CA GLN A 36 2.93 -25.51 -6.41
C GLN A 36 3.14 -24.00 -6.57
N PHE A 37 2.96 -23.52 -7.78
CA PHE A 37 3.12 -22.13 -8.17
C PHE A 37 1.77 -21.52 -8.54
N TYR A 38 1.59 -20.26 -8.17
CA TYR A 38 0.43 -19.46 -8.52
C TYR A 38 0.94 -18.13 -9.07
N LEU A 39 0.40 -17.72 -10.20
CA LEU A 39 0.60 -16.39 -10.75
C LEU A 39 -0.78 -15.76 -10.93
N SER A 40 -0.99 -14.58 -10.38
CA SER A 40 -2.22 -13.82 -10.58
C SER A 40 -1.88 -12.38 -10.94
N GLY A 41 -2.69 -11.80 -11.82
CA GLY A 41 -2.61 -10.41 -12.21
C GLY A 41 -3.99 -9.77 -12.19
N TYR A 42 -4.02 -8.53 -11.79
CA TYR A 42 -5.16 -7.63 -11.87
C TYR A 42 -4.72 -6.34 -12.53
N PHE A 43 -5.56 -5.81 -13.38
CA PHE A 43 -5.45 -4.46 -13.92
C PHE A 43 -6.84 -3.85 -13.98
N GLY A 44 -7.01 -2.67 -13.41
CA GLY A 44 -8.28 -1.95 -13.46
C GLY A 44 -8.05 -0.46 -13.63
N ARG A 45 -8.91 0.18 -14.38
CA ARG A 45 -8.92 1.63 -14.55
C ARG A 45 -10.33 2.16 -14.59
N ASP A 46 -10.57 3.19 -13.81
CA ASP A 46 -11.78 3.97 -13.77
C ASP A 46 -11.50 5.37 -14.33
N VAL A 47 -12.45 5.95 -15.03
CA VAL A 47 -12.35 7.32 -15.54
C VAL A 47 -13.69 8.02 -15.38
N PHE A 48 -13.68 9.08 -14.60
CA PHE A 48 -14.77 10.04 -14.57
C PHE A 48 -14.40 11.23 -15.47
N ASP A 49 -15.25 11.52 -16.48
CA ASP A 49 -15.08 12.59 -17.44
C ASP A 49 -16.26 13.55 -17.32
N PHE A 50 -15.99 14.75 -16.86
CA PHE A 50 -16.97 15.81 -16.73
C PHE A 50 -16.79 16.84 -17.84
N ARG A 51 -17.87 17.23 -18.51
CA ARG A 51 -17.85 18.25 -19.54
C ARG A 51 -19.06 19.15 -19.40
N SER A 52 -18.82 20.45 -19.37
CA SER A 52 -19.86 21.46 -19.43
C SER A 52 -20.06 21.92 -20.88
N SER A 53 -21.28 21.83 -21.38
CA SER A 53 -21.63 22.36 -22.72
C SER A 53 -21.84 23.86 -22.73
N ALA A 54 -22.01 24.49 -21.55
CA ALA A 54 -22.24 25.91 -21.40
C ALA A 54 -20.95 26.73 -21.28
N SER A 55 -19.86 26.10 -20.87
CA SER A 55 -18.54 26.72 -20.73
C SER A 55 -17.51 25.74 -21.23
N ASN A 56 -16.51 26.11 -22.01
CA ASN A 56 -15.46 25.22 -22.50
C ASN A 56 -14.66 24.57 -21.37
N PHE A 57 -15.35 24.19 -20.27
CA PHE A 57 -14.76 23.55 -19.10
C PHE A 57 -14.98 22.06 -19.15
N GLY A 58 -13.91 21.31 -18.88
CA GLY A 58 -13.91 19.87 -18.68
C GLY A 58 -13.01 19.47 -17.53
N SER A 59 -13.35 18.38 -16.85
CA SER A 59 -12.45 17.75 -15.91
C SER A 59 -12.44 16.24 -16.10
N ARG A 60 -11.29 15.64 -15.89
CA ARG A 60 -11.08 14.20 -16.00
C ARG A 60 -10.37 13.69 -14.77
N ILE A 61 -10.93 12.63 -14.19
CA ILE A 61 -10.41 11.99 -12.97
C ILE A 61 -10.20 10.51 -13.29
N PRO A 62 -9.02 10.11 -13.78
CA PRO A 62 -8.65 8.70 -13.91
C PRO A 62 -8.01 8.21 -12.61
N TRP A 63 -8.34 6.99 -12.21
CA TRP A 63 -7.60 6.24 -11.21
C TRP A 63 -7.52 4.78 -11.62
N GLY A 64 -6.51 4.09 -11.15
CA GLY A 64 -6.31 2.70 -11.53
C GLY A 64 -5.33 1.98 -10.63
N ASN A 65 -5.34 0.66 -10.75
CA ASN A 65 -4.44 -0.22 -10.05
C ASN A 65 -4.00 -1.37 -10.95
N ALA A 66 -2.70 -1.67 -10.92
CA ALA A 66 -2.12 -2.87 -11.52
C ALA A 66 -1.45 -3.69 -10.43
N THR A 67 -1.76 -4.98 -10.33
CA THR A 67 -1.16 -5.85 -9.31
C THR A 67 -0.75 -7.17 -9.94
N VAL A 68 0.46 -7.64 -9.63
CA VAL A 68 0.94 -8.98 -9.98
C VAL A 68 1.39 -9.68 -8.71
N THR A 69 0.94 -10.90 -8.51
CA THR A 69 1.33 -11.74 -7.37
C THR A 69 1.81 -13.09 -7.87
N ALA A 70 3.04 -13.45 -7.48
CA ALA A 70 3.61 -14.78 -7.66
C ALA A 70 3.73 -15.46 -6.30
N ARG A 71 3.17 -16.66 -6.15
CA ARG A 71 3.25 -17.44 -4.92
C ARG A 71 3.81 -18.83 -5.20
N TRP A 72 4.74 -19.24 -4.39
CA TRP A 72 5.29 -20.59 -4.34
C TRP A 72 4.96 -21.23 -3.00
N ASN A 73 4.26 -22.37 -3.06
CA ASN A 73 4.03 -23.24 -1.91
C ASN A 73 4.94 -24.45 -2.03
N HIS A 74 5.74 -24.71 -0.99
CA HIS A 74 6.66 -25.81 -0.92
C HIS A 74 6.37 -26.68 0.31
N VAL A 75 6.20 -27.98 0.08
CA VAL A 75 6.07 -29.00 1.13
C VAL A 75 7.47 -29.49 1.47
N ILE A 76 8.02 -29.03 2.61
CA ILE A 76 9.33 -29.48 3.10
C ILE A 76 9.20 -30.90 3.63
N SER A 77 8.20 -31.14 4.50
CA SER A 77 7.85 -32.44 5.06
C SER A 77 6.35 -32.48 5.40
N ASP A 78 5.87 -33.60 5.93
CA ASP A 78 4.47 -33.77 6.36
C ASP A 78 4.06 -32.79 7.48
N LYS A 79 5.07 -32.16 8.15
CA LYS A 79 4.88 -31.23 9.26
C LYS A 79 5.43 -29.84 9.01
N ALA A 80 5.99 -29.58 7.83
CA ALA A 80 6.65 -28.31 7.53
C ALA A 80 6.32 -27.84 6.11
N PHE A 81 5.82 -26.58 6.02
CA PHE A 81 5.37 -25.97 4.78
C PHE A 81 5.96 -24.57 4.66
N LEU A 82 6.48 -24.25 3.49
CA LEU A 82 6.99 -22.92 3.15
C LEU A 82 6.09 -22.29 2.12
N THR A 83 5.69 -21.05 2.36
CA THR A 83 4.99 -20.22 1.38
C THR A 83 5.79 -18.94 1.14
N THR A 84 6.19 -18.70 -0.10
CA THR A 84 6.84 -17.46 -0.52
C THR A 84 5.93 -16.74 -1.51
N THR A 85 5.71 -15.45 -1.29
CA THR A 85 4.86 -14.60 -2.14
C THR A 85 5.63 -13.36 -2.50
N ALA A 86 5.78 -13.09 -3.79
CA ALA A 86 6.25 -11.82 -4.33
C ALA A 86 5.06 -11.05 -4.90
N THR A 87 4.99 -9.75 -4.62
CA THR A 87 3.92 -8.86 -5.09
C THR A 87 4.52 -7.62 -5.73
N TYR A 88 3.88 -7.18 -6.80
CA TYR A 88 4.04 -5.85 -7.36
C TYR A 88 2.68 -5.20 -7.42
N SER A 89 2.56 -3.96 -6.98
CA SER A 89 1.34 -3.17 -7.06
C SER A 89 1.69 -1.76 -7.48
N ASP A 90 0.95 -1.22 -8.42
CA ASP A 90 1.05 0.15 -8.91
C ASP A 90 -0.35 0.77 -8.85
N TYR A 91 -0.49 1.83 -8.08
CA TYR A 91 -1.71 2.62 -7.98
C TYR A 91 -1.45 4.05 -8.45
N GLU A 92 -2.28 4.52 -9.33
CA GLU A 92 -2.25 5.90 -9.84
C GLU A 92 -3.62 6.56 -9.70
N PHE A 93 -3.60 7.80 -9.28
CA PHE A 93 -4.74 8.72 -9.30
C PHE A 93 -4.30 10.01 -9.99
N ALA A 94 -5.16 10.56 -10.86
CA ALA A 94 -4.91 11.86 -11.44
C ALA A 94 -6.19 12.70 -11.49
N PHE A 95 -6.00 14.00 -11.53
CA PHE A 95 -7.03 14.99 -11.78
C PHE A 95 -6.54 15.92 -12.88
N GLU A 96 -7.36 16.17 -13.87
CA GLU A 96 -7.12 17.14 -14.94
C GLU A 96 -8.34 18.04 -15.08
N ALA A 97 -8.13 19.34 -15.11
CA ALA A 97 -9.13 20.34 -15.47
C ALA A 97 -8.65 21.11 -16.71
N ARG A 98 -9.56 21.34 -17.63
CA ARG A 98 -9.31 22.08 -18.87
C ARG A 98 -10.35 23.17 -19.06
N GLN A 99 -9.88 24.36 -19.42
CA GLN A 99 -10.72 25.47 -19.84
C GLN A 99 -10.07 26.19 -21.00
N ASP A 100 -10.74 26.18 -22.16
CA ASP A 100 -10.21 26.71 -23.43
C ASP A 100 -8.83 26.09 -23.77
N SER A 101 -7.78 26.90 -23.84
CA SER A 101 -6.40 26.47 -24.09
C SER A 101 -5.59 26.18 -22.81
N PHE A 102 -6.18 26.37 -21.64
CA PHE A 102 -5.52 26.12 -20.36
C PHE A 102 -5.86 24.74 -19.81
N THR A 103 -4.85 23.99 -19.42
CA THR A 103 -4.98 22.71 -18.74
C THR A 103 -4.18 22.78 -17.45
N PHE A 104 -4.78 22.34 -16.35
CA PHE A 104 -4.15 22.16 -15.06
C PHE A 104 -4.45 20.76 -14.56
N GLY A 105 -3.50 20.13 -13.95
CA GLY A 105 -3.72 18.83 -13.35
C GLY A 105 -2.68 18.47 -12.30
N PHE A 106 -2.96 17.35 -11.64
CA PHE A 106 -2.00 16.69 -10.79
C PHE A 106 -2.17 15.17 -10.87
N ARG A 107 -1.10 14.47 -10.56
CA ARG A 107 -1.10 13.02 -10.39
C ARG A 107 -0.41 12.62 -9.08
N SER A 108 -0.87 11.53 -8.52
CA SER A 108 -0.35 10.92 -7.31
C SER A 108 -0.34 9.41 -7.49
N GLY A 109 0.59 8.73 -6.86
CA GLY A 109 0.70 7.28 -7.03
C GLY A 109 1.58 6.61 -5.98
N ILE A 110 1.49 5.29 -5.95
CA ILE A 110 2.32 4.43 -5.14
C ILE A 110 2.68 3.16 -5.91
N ASP A 111 3.98 2.84 -5.97
CA ASP A 111 4.53 1.58 -6.49
C ASP A 111 5.09 0.78 -5.32
N ASP A 112 4.58 -0.43 -5.13
CA ASP A 112 4.96 -1.34 -4.05
C ASP A 112 5.56 -2.62 -4.60
N ARG A 113 6.70 -3.03 -4.04
CA ARG A 113 7.36 -4.31 -4.33
C ARG A 113 7.55 -5.08 -3.04
N GLY A 114 6.80 -6.16 -2.90
CA GLY A 114 6.75 -6.94 -1.67
C GLY A 114 7.31 -8.34 -1.83
N LEU A 115 7.97 -8.83 -0.79
CA LEU A 115 8.37 -10.22 -0.62
C LEU A 115 7.95 -10.69 0.78
N LYS A 116 7.15 -11.75 0.83
CA LYS A 116 6.69 -12.37 2.06
C LYS A 116 7.03 -13.85 2.06
N THR A 117 7.70 -14.31 3.12
CA THR A 117 8.00 -15.73 3.32
C THR A 117 7.43 -16.18 4.66
N ARG A 118 6.73 -17.31 4.66
CA ARG A 118 6.13 -17.93 5.84
C ARG A 118 6.49 -19.41 5.91
N LEU A 119 7.05 -19.81 7.03
CA LEU A 119 7.23 -21.20 7.43
C LEU A 119 6.08 -21.57 8.38
N THR A 120 5.38 -22.65 8.07
CA THR A 120 4.33 -23.22 8.94
C THR A 120 4.80 -24.59 9.40
N LEU A 121 4.82 -24.82 10.72
CA LEU A 121 5.24 -26.04 11.36
C LEU A 121 4.11 -26.65 12.19
N TYR A 122 3.93 -27.96 12.09
CA TYR A 122 3.03 -28.76 12.90
C TYR A 122 3.83 -29.76 13.74
N PRO A 123 4.50 -29.33 14.85
CA PRO A 123 5.32 -30.23 15.68
C PRO A 123 4.51 -31.41 16.21
N ASN A 124 3.26 -31.15 16.58
CA ASN A 124 2.27 -32.14 17.00
C ASN A 124 0.86 -31.61 16.68
N VAL A 125 -0.17 -32.35 17.06
CA VAL A 125 -1.59 -32.03 16.75
C VAL A 125 -2.14 -30.82 17.50
N ARG A 126 -1.42 -30.32 18.52
CA ARG A 126 -1.87 -29.20 19.37
C ARG A 126 -1.22 -27.87 19.01
N HIS A 127 -0.10 -27.87 18.27
CA HIS A 127 0.65 -26.66 17.93
C HIS A 127 0.67 -26.41 16.44
N THR A 128 0.38 -25.16 16.07
CA THR A 128 0.61 -24.64 14.72
C THR A 128 1.49 -23.41 14.82
N ILE A 129 2.79 -23.61 14.60
CA ILE A 129 3.78 -22.54 14.67
C ILE A 129 3.94 -21.93 13.28
N ARG A 130 3.89 -20.60 13.20
CA ARG A 130 4.17 -19.84 11.99
C ARG A 130 5.26 -18.82 12.27
N ALA A 131 6.29 -18.82 11.45
CA ALA A 131 7.35 -17.82 11.49
C ALA A 131 7.52 -17.24 10.09
N GLY A 132 7.86 -15.97 9.99
CA GLY A 132 8.03 -15.38 8.68
C GLY A 132 8.71 -14.03 8.67
N MET A 133 8.96 -13.58 7.45
CA MET A 133 9.53 -12.30 7.10
C MET A 133 8.64 -11.63 6.05
N GLU A 134 8.48 -10.34 6.18
CA GLU A 134 7.81 -9.47 5.20
C GLU A 134 8.73 -8.30 4.91
N TYR A 135 8.95 -8.03 3.63
CA TYR A 135 9.70 -6.88 3.16
C TYR A 135 8.90 -6.18 2.08
N THR A 136 8.79 -4.86 2.17
CA THR A 136 8.17 -4.03 1.13
C THR A 136 9.05 -2.83 0.83
N TYR A 137 9.28 -2.60 -0.45
CA TYR A 137 9.86 -1.38 -0.99
C TYR A 137 8.76 -0.54 -1.59
N HIS A 138 8.63 0.69 -1.11
CA HIS A 138 7.62 1.65 -1.54
C HIS A 138 8.28 2.77 -2.34
N THR A 139 7.62 3.19 -3.42
CA THR A 139 7.93 4.44 -4.11
C THR A 139 6.66 5.28 -4.15
N PHE A 140 6.67 6.41 -3.46
CA PHE A 140 5.55 7.33 -3.41
C PHE A 140 5.77 8.49 -4.37
N LEU A 141 4.75 8.85 -5.12
CA LEU A 141 4.60 10.11 -5.80
C LEU A 141 3.43 10.84 -5.12
N PRO A 142 3.68 11.67 -4.07
CA PRO A 142 2.60 12.27 -3.30
C PRO A 142 1.72 13.17 -4.16
N THR A 143 2.33 14.07 -4.92
CA THR A 143 1.62 14.92 -5.88
C THR A 143 2.62 15.50 -6.86
N GLU A 144 2.32 15.39 -8.14
CA GLU A 144 3.04 16.06 -9.23
C GLU A 144 2.04 16.94 -9.96
N PHE A 145 2.27 18.25 -9.94
CA PHE A 145 1.43 19.22 -10.63
C PHE A 145 1.94 19.46 -12.04
N TYR A 146 1.02 19.76 -12.96
CA TYR A 146 1.34 20.23 -14.31
C TYR A 146 0.31 21.25 -14.78
N ALA A 147 0.75 22.19 -15.56
CA ALA A 147 -0.12 23.17 -16.20
C ALA A 147 0.43 23.50 -17.59
N THR A 148 -0.49 23.70 -18.54
CA THR A 148 -0.17 24.05 -19.94
C THR A 148 -1.13 25.12 -20.42
N SER A 149 -0.65 26.13 -21.12
CA SER A 149 -1.49 27.13 -21.81
C SER A 149 -0.94 27.40 -23.20
N ASN A 150 -1.80 27.34 -24.24
CA ASN A 150 -1.41 27.56 -25.63
C ASN A 150 -0.20 26.74 -26.06
N ASN A 151 -0.12 25.45 -25.64
CA ASN A 151 1.00 24.53 -25.88
C ASN A 151 2.33 24.94 -25.22
N VAL A 152 2.29 25.81 -24.22
CA VAL A 152 3.43 26.16 -23.39
C VAL A 152 3.25 25.52 -22.03
N ASP A 153 4.21 24.65 -21.63
CA ASP A 153 4.22 24.03 -20.32
C ASP A 153 4.80 24.98 -19.28
N PHE A 154 4.14 25.05 -18.13
CA PHE A 154 4.63 25.81 -16.99
C PHE A 154 5.50 24.87 -16.12
N ASP A 155 6.68 25.34 -15.75
CA ASP A 155 7.50 24.68 -14.75
C ASP A 155 6.89 24.91 -13.36
N LEU A 156 6.30 23.87 -12.80
CA LEU A 156 5.71 23.86 -11.45
C LEU A 156 6.60 23.16 -10.42
N GLY A 157 7.86 22.95 -10.79
CA GLY A 157 8.84 22.22 -9.99
C GLY A 157 8.79 20.70 -10.19
N GLU A 158 9.86 20.05 -9.75
CA GLU A 158 9.97 18.59 -9.86
C GLU A 158 9.15 17.88 -8.79
N ALA A 159 8.52 16.78 -9.18
CA ALA A 159 7.81 15.92 -8.26
C ALA A 159 8.79 15.21 -7.31
N ILE A 160 8.60 15.38 -6.02
CA ILE A 160 9.40 14.73 -4.99
C ILE A 160 8.95 13.28 -4.84
N ARG A 161 9.74 12.34 -5.37
CA ARG A 161 9.51 10.90 -5.18
C ARG A 161 10.15 10.43 -3.88
N THR A 162 9.34 9.93 -2.98
CA THR A 162 9.79 9.39 -1.70
C THR A 162 9.95 7.88 -1.79
N ARG A 163 11.05 7.35 -1.29
CA ARG A 163 11.35 5.91 -1.26
C ARG A 163 11.45 5.43 0.17
N SER A 164 10.92 4.24 0.42
CA SER A 164 11.01 3.65 1.75
C SER A 164 11.07 2.13 1.73
N HIS A 165 11.60 1.59 2.80
CA HIS A 165 11.74 0.16 3.05
C HIS A 165 11.01 -0.19 4.34
N GLU A 166 10.16 -1.18 4.30
CA GLU A 166 9.53 -1.77 5.47
C GLU A 166 9.99 -3.22 5.60
N LEU A 167 10.45 -3.62 6.79
CA LEU A 167 10.82 -4.98 7.13
C LEU A 167 10.09 -5.41 8.38
N ALA A 168 9.56 -6.63 8.37
CA ALA A 168 9.01 -7.24 9.57
C ALA A 168 9.42 -8.70 9.69
N LEU A 169 9.65 -9.12 10.93
CA LEU A 169 9.90 -10.51 11.33
C LEU A 169 8.85 -10.91 12.34
N TYR A 170 8.31 -12.12 12.24
CA TYR A 170 7.30 -12.57 13.19
C TYR A 170 7.39 -14.06 13.48
N VAL A 171 6.88 -14.40 14.66
CA VAL A 171 6.60 -15.76 15.06
C VAL A 171 5.29 -15.78 15.83
N GLU A 172 4.47 -16.81 15.58
CA GLU A 172 3.22 -17.05 16.29
C GLU A 172 3.03 -18.56 16.53
N ASP A 173 2.35 -18.90 17.62
CA ASP A 173 1.91 -20.27 17.92
C ASP A 173 0.42 -20.28 18.24
N GLU A 174 -0.32 -21.06 17.48
CA GLU A 174 -1.69 -21.42 17.79
C GLU A 174 -1.69 -22.74 18.53
N PHE A 175 -1.99 -22.69 19.83
CA PHE A 175 -1.88 -23.78 20.76
C PHE A 175 -3.24 -24.23 21.30
N ASP A 176 -3.62 -25.47 21.01
CA ASP A 176 -4.76 -26.15 21.64
C ASP A 176 -4.36 -26.69 23.02
N VAL A 177 -4.53 -25.85 24.06
CA VAL A 177 -4.24 -26.22 25.47
C VAL A 177 -5.10 -27.40 25.88
N SER A 178 -6.36 -27.39 25.45
CA SER A 178 -7.33 -28.48 25.64
C SER A 178 -8.40 -28.41 24.54
N ASP A 179 -9.31 -29.39 24.51
CA ASP A 179 -10.47 -29.36 23.57
C ASP A 179 -11.38 -28.15 23.75
N ALA A 180 -11.31 -27.52 24.92
CA ALA A 180 -12.10 -26.33 25.24
C ALA A 180 -11.34 -25.02 25.08
N LEU A 181 -10.01 -25.02 25.27
CA LEU A 181 -9.19 -23.80 25.31
C LEU A 181 -8.15 -23.79 24.21
N ARG A 182 -8.21 -22.80 23.33
CA ARG A 182 -7.20 -22.46 22.33
C ARG A 182 -6.62 -21.08 22.62
N ILE A 183 -5.30 -20.99 22.56
CA ILE A 183 -4.53 -19.73 22.70
C ILE A 183 -3.76 -19.52 21.39
N ASN A 184 -3.74 -18.29 20.91
CA ASN A 184 -2.82 -17.86 19.84
C ASN A 184 -1.96 -16.73 20.43
N ALA A 185 -0.66 -16.94 20.49
CA ALA A 185 0.32 -15.97 20.95
C ALA A 185 1.35 -15.71 19.86
N GLY A 186 1.65 -14.45 19.61
CA GLY A 186 2.60 -14.05 18.58
C GLY A 186 3.36 -12.78 18.93
N LEU A 187 4.51 -12.66 18.33
CA LEU A 187 5.35 -11.48 18.38
C LEU A 187 5.79 -11.13 16.96
N ARG A 188 5.54 -9.89 16.57
CA ARG A 188 6.08 -9.29 15.34
C ARG A 188 7.03 -8.18 15.72
N TRP A 189 8.11 -8.03 15.01
CA TRP A 189 9.01 -6.91 15.08
C TRP A 189 9.10 -6.28 13.70
N SER A 190 8.77 -4.99 13.60
CA SER A 190 8.77 -4.26 12.34
C SER A 190 9.60 -3.00 12.41
N GLY A 191 10.06 -2.54 11.25
CA GLY A 191 10.77 -1.30 11.10
C GLY A 191 10.57 -0.71 9.72
N PHE A 192 10.71 0.60 9.65
CA PHE A 192 10.54 1.41 8.46
C PHE A 192 11.72 2.35 8.32
N VAL A 193 12.25 2.49 7.10
CA VAL A 193 13.29 3.47 6.78
C VAL A 193 12.93 4.19 5.48
N GLN A 194 12.94 5.52 5.54
CA GLN A 194 12.83 6.37 4.37
C GLN A 194 14.21 6.72 3.86
N THR A 195 14.41 6.63 2.54
CA THR A 195 15.70 6.90 1.89
C THR A 195 15.59 7.98 0.84
N GLY A 196 16.70 8.70 0.60
CA GLY A 196 16.84 9.67 -0.48
C GLY A 196 16.88 9.02 -1.89
N PRO A 197 16.92 9.84 -2.97
CA PRO A 197 17.04 11.29 -2.90
C PRO A 197 15.77 11.97 -2.39
N PHE A 198 15.94 12.98 -1.55
CA PHE A 198 14.84 13.75 -0.99
C PHE A 198 15.33 15.13 -0.58
N THR A 199 14.54 16.16 -0.78
CA THR A 199 14.81 17.51 -0.29
C THR A 199 13.78 17.85 0.78
N ARG A 200 14.26 18.22 1.96
CA ARG A 200 13.45 18.69 3.07
C ARG A 200 13.61 20.19 3.22
N TYR A 201 12.51 20.90 3.26
CA TYR A 201 12.45 22.32 3.59
C TYR A 201 12.07 22.48 5.07
N VAL A 202 12.95 23.07 5.86
CA VAL A 202 12.73 23.35 7.28
C VAL A 202 12.36 24.82 7.40
N PRO A 203 11.12 25.17 7.77
CA PRO A 203 10.76 26.59 7.99
C PRO A 203 11.56 27.16 9.15
N PRO A 204 11.83 28.48 9.15
CA PRO A 204 12.42 29.17 10.29
C PRO A 204 11.59 28.97 11.55
N GLU A 205 12.24 28.98 12.73
CA GLU A 205 11.50 28.84 14.01
C GLU A 205 10.47 29.97 14.17
N GLU A 206 9.24 29.62 14.52
CA GLU A 206 8.14 30.59 14.77
C GLU A 206 8.49 31.61 15.88
N SER A 207 9.43 31.30 16.73
CA SER A 207 9.94 32.16 17.80
C SER A 207 10.88 33.29 17.32
N ASP A 208 11.39 33.20 16.06
CA ASP A 208 12.21 34.23 15.48
C ASP A 208 11.35 35.38 14.93
N PRO A 209 11.53 36.65 15.44
CA PRO A 209 10.78 37.80 14.92
C PRO A 209 10.98 38.07 13.42
N LEU A 210 12.05 37.53 12.83
CA LEU A 210 12.36 37.65 11.40
C LEU A 210 12.03 36.42 10.60
N ALA A 211 11.36 35.40 11.19
CA ALA A 211 11.01 34.14 10.52
C ALA A 211 10.30 34.35 9.18
N SER A 212 9.42 35.35 9.10
CA SER A 212 8.67 35.66 7.88
C SER A 212 9.52 36.23 6.73
N THR A 213 10.76 36.61 7.00
CA THR A 213 11.71 37.19 6.01
C THR A 213 12.83 36.21 5.65
N GLN A 214 12.93 35.07 6.34
CA GLN A 214 13.94 34.06 6.10
C GLN A 214 13.42 33.00 5.14
N GLU A 215 14.26 32.58 4.20
CA GLU A 215 13.95 31.43 3.35
C GLU A 215 14.08 30.12 4.15
N PRO A 216 13.24 29.11 3.87
CA PRO A 216 13.36 27.80 4.49
C PRO A 216 14.76 27.19 4.27
N GLU A 217 15.32 26.57 5.28
CA GLU A 217 16.56 25.81 5.13
C GLU A 217 16.32 24.58 4.25
N GLU A 218 17.13 24.42 3.22
CA GLU A 218 17.05 23.29 2.30
C GLU A 218 18.06 22.20 2.71
N ILE A 219 17.56 21.05 3.18
CA ILE A 219 18.36 19.87 3.48
C ILE A 219 18.20 18.85 2.36
N ARG A 220 19.28 18.59 1.62
CA ARG A 220 19.31 17.63 0.52
C ARG A 220 19.88 16.29 0.95
N TYR A 221 19.11 15.24 0.77
CA TYR A 221 19.53 13.86 0.95
C TYR A 221 19.83 13.23 -0.40
N SER A 222 21.00 12.62 -0.54
CA SER A 222 21.39 11.89 -1.75
C SER A 222 20.73 10.51 -1.83
N SER A 223 20.87 9.84 -2.98
CA SER A 223 20.33 8.48 -3.14
C SER A 223 20.99 7.52 -2.15
N GLY A 224 20.18 6.86 -1.33
CA GLY A 224 20.61 5.92 -0.30
C GLY A 224 20.85 6.54 1.08
N ASP A 225 20.85 7.88 1.22
CA ASP A 225 20.89 8.52 2.54
C ASP A 225 19.62 8.19 3.33
N ILE A 226 19.77 7.96 4.64
CA ILE A 226 18.64 7.74 5.53
C ILE A 226 18.03 9.09 5.90
N VAL A 227 16.78 9.30 5.49
CA VAL A 227 16.00 10.50 5.84
C VAL A 227 15.31 10.33 7.19
N ALA A 228 14.73 9.14 7.44
CA ALA A 228 14.09 8.76 8.69
C ALA A 228 14.16 7.25 8.90
N ALA A 229 14.25 6.81 10.15
CA ALA A 229 14.26 5.40 10.53
C ALA A 229 13.41 5.20 11.79
N TYR A 230 12.64 4.11 11.84
CA TYR A 230 11.71 3.79 12.93
C TYR A 230 11.71 2.30 13.23
N GLY A 231 11.42 1.93 14.49
CA GLY A 231 11.25 0.58 14.94
C GLY A 231 12.53 -0.24 14.84
N LEU A 232 12.52 -1.30 14.02
CA LEU A 232 13.69 -2.19 13.86
C LEU A 232 14.97 -1.45 13.45
N PHE A 233 14.84 -0.41 12.63
CA PHE A 233 15.99 0.30 12.03
C PHE A 233 16.56 1.41 12.91
N ASP A 234 15.83 1.91 13.91
CA ASP A 234 16.32 2.88 14.88
C ASP A 234 16.94 2.22 16.13
N GLY A 235 16.96 0.87 16.14
CA GLY A 235 17.49 0.08 17.25
C GLY A 235 16.62 0.08 18.51
N SER A 236 15.43 0.66 18.44
CA SER A 236 14.48 0.69 19.56
C SER A 236 13.59 -0.55 19.59
N ILE A 237 13.03 -0.85 20.77
CA ILE A 237 11.98 -1.86 20.93
C ILE A 237 10.60 -1.35 20.54
N SER A 238 10.52 -0.11 20.03
CA SER A 238 9.24 0.50 19.63
C SER A 238 8.55 -0.28 18.51
N GLY A 239 9.31 -0.99 17.66
CA GLY A 239 8.81 -1.87 16.60
C GLY A 239 8.19 -3.18 17.06
N LEU A 240 8.12 -3.49 18.37
CA LEU A 240 7.51 -4.72 18.86
C LEU A 240 5.98 -4.66 18.85
N GLU A 241 5.39 -5.70 18.29
CA GLU A 241 3.94 -5.86 18.10
C GLU A 241 3.49 -7.21 18.71
N PRO A 242 3.31 -7.30 20.04
CA PRO A 242 2.77 -8.50 20.67
C PRO A 242 1.29 -8.69 20.33
N ARG A 243 0.90 -9.96 20.17
CA ARG A 243 -0.49 -10.38 19.92
C ARG A 243 -0.80 -11.58 20.79
N LEU A 244 -1.95 -11.53 21.44
CA LEU A 244 -2.47 -12.63 22.24
C LEU A 244 -3.96 -12.74 22.01
N SER A 245 -4.44 -13.91 21.68
CA SER A 245 -5.87 -14.19 21.65
C SER A 245 -6.18 -15.55 22.25
N MET A 246 -7.38 -15.66 22.83
CA MET A 246 -7.87 -16.91 23.38
C MET A 246 -9.30 -17.19 22.96
N ARG A 247 -9.61 -18.46 22.82
CA ARG A 247 -10.98 -18.95 22.63
C ARG A 247 -11.24 -20.05 23.66
N LEU A 248 -12.25 -19.84 24.50
CA LEU A 248 -12.75 -20.81 25.48
C LEU A 248 -14.16 -21.27 25.05
N LYS A 249 -14.32 -22.55 24.75
CA LYS A 249 -15.65 -23.18 24.58
C LYS A 249 -16.33 -23.26 25.95
N THR A 250 -17.47 -22.59 26.09
CA THR A 250 -18.26 -22.57 27.34
C THR A 250 -19.46 -23.50 27.29
N GLY A 251 -19.71 -24.08 26.11
CA GLY A 251 -20.77 -25.08 25.92
C GLY A 251 -20.79 -25.60 24.49
N PRO A 252 -21.72 -26.53 24.14
CA PRO A 252 -21.79 -27.12 22.81
C PRO A 252 -22.00 -26.11 21.66
N ARG A 253 -22.66 -24.98 21.96
CA ARG A 253 -22.98 -23.92 21.00
C ARG A 253 -22.46 -22.55 21.39
N SER A 254 -21.67 -22.44 22.46
CA SER A 254 -21.20 -21.18 23.01
C SER A 254 -19.70 -21.16 23.17
N SER A 255 -19.08 -19.99 22.93
CA SER A 255 -17.65 -19.76 23.19
C SER A 255 -17.40 -18.30 23.57
N PHE A 256 -16.47 -18.10 24.48
CA PHE A 256 -15.90 -16.79 24.82
C PHE A 256 -14.61 -16.58 24.02
N LYS A 257 -14.40 -15.37 23.49
CA LYS A 257 -13.18 -14.97 22.80
C LYS A 257 -12.69 -13.66 23.39
N ALA A 258 -11.39 -13.57 23.61
CA ALA A 258 -10.71 -12.34 24.00
C ALA A 258 -9.42 -12.20 23.20
N GLY A 259 -9.01 -10.96 22.97
CA GLY A 259 -7.75 -10.71 22.24
C GLY A 259 -7.17 -9.35 22.61
N PHE A 260 -5.85 -9.28 22.56
CA PHE A 260 -5.04 -8.10 22.68
C PHE A 260 -4.02 -8.07 21.53
N GLY A 261 -3.77 -6.92 20.96
CA GLY A 261 -2.74 -6.75 19.96
C GLY A 261 -2.29 -5.30 19.87
N ARG A 262 -0.98 -5.11 19.67
CA ARG A 262 -0.38 -3.85 19.26
C ARG A 262 -0.05 -3.96 17.78
N ASN A 263 -0.40 -2.94 17.00
CA ASN A 263 -0.03 -2.81 15.59
C ASN A 263 0.63 -1.45 15.38
N LEU A 264 1.64 -1.40 14.54
CA LEU A 264 2.31 -0.18 14.12
C LEU A 264 1.99 0.09 12.66
N GLN A 265 1.86 1.37 12.32
CA GLN A 265 1.70 1.86 10.96
C GLN A 265 2.69 3.01 10.78
N TYR A 266 3.54 2.93 9.76
CA TYR A 266 4.62 3.88 9.50
C TYR A 266 4.26 4.90 8.41
N ILE A 267 3.25 4.60 7.59
CA ILE A 267 2.84 5.44 6.45
C ILE A 267 1.47 6.02 6.78
N HIS A 268 1.35 7.33 6.63
CA HIS A 268 0.11 8.07 6.83
C HIS A 268 -0.27 8.86 5.59
#